data_47fcda83170cf38747431e5efe2bea3b
#
_entry.id   47fcda83170cf38747431e5efe2bea3b
#
_cell.length_a   1.000
_cell.length_b   1.000
_cell.length_c   1.000
_cell.angle_alpha   90.00
_cell.angle_beta   90.00
_cell.angle_gamma   90.00
#
_symmetry.space_group_name_H-M   'P 1'
#
loop_
_entity.id
_entity.type
_entity.pdbx_description
1 polymer ?
#
loop_
_entity_poly.entity_id
_entity_poly.type
_entity_poly.pdbx_seq_one_letter_code
_entity_poly.pdbx_strand_id
1 'polypeptide(L)'
;MTIPILTSLGYDLTFSTAIVAVAGGLGVIIPPSIPFIMYGMASGASVSSLFLAGVIPGLMIGLLLMLYAIYHCRRYGEDREKIHAEIHLLREKGLFRVLRESFFALLSPVIILGCIYSGIASPTEAAVISVFYALFVSLFLYRTMKFRDIPPIFVEAIRTFTPILLSLIHISE
;
A
#
# COMPACT_ATOMS: atom_id res chain seq x y z
N MET A 1 1.56 -5.02 11.78
CA MET A 1 1.31 -3.82 12.62
C MET A 1 -0.18 -3.51 12.77
N THR A 2 -1.03 -3.67 11.75
CA THR A 2 -2.46 -3.30 11.79
C THR A 2 -3.29 -4.16 12.74
N ILE A 3 -3.08 -5.49 12.75
CA ILE A 3 -3.85 -6.42 13.61
C ILE A 3 -3.72 -6.07 15.11
N PRO A 4 -2.51 -5.88 15.69
CA PRO A 4 -2.38 -5.47 17.08
C PRO A 4 -3.09 -4.15 17.42
N ILE A 5 -3.12 -3.19 16.47
CA ILE A 5 -3.83 -1.92 16.66
C ILE A 5 -5.33 -2.16 16.71
N LEU A 6 -5.89 -2.94 15.80
CA LEU A 6 -7.32 -3.25 15.81
C LEU A 6 -7.74 -3.98 17.10
N THR A 7 -6.95 -4.96 17.55
CA THR A 7 -7.24 -5.68 18.79
C THR A 7 -7.10 -4.79 20.02
N SER A 8 -6.18 -3.84 20.05
CA SER A 8 -6.08 -2.85 21.14
C SER A 8 -7.28 -1.91 21.21
N LEU A 9 -7.92 -1.64 20.07
CA LEU A 9 -9.16 -0.86 19.97
C LEU A 9 -10.43 -1.67 20.33
N GLY A 10 -10.28 -2.95 20.71
CA GLY A 10 -11.38 -3.79 21.15
C GLY A 10 -12.02 -4.66 20.08
N TYR A 11 -11.47 -4.71 18.87
CA TYR A 11 -11.96 -5.61 17.82
C TYR A 11 -11.51 -7.05 18.07
N ASP A 12 -12.38 -8.01 17.75
CA ASP A 12 -12.04 -9.43 17.82
C ASP A 12 -10.83 -9.78 16.95
N LEU A 13 -9.97 -10.67 17.45
CA LEU A 13 -8.76 -11.10 16.77
C LEU A 13 -9.07 -11.76 15.42
N THR A 14 -10.11 -12.61 15.39
CA THR A 14 -10.52 -13.33 14.18
C THR A 14 -11.01 -12.37 13.12
N PHE A 15 -11.86 -11.41 13.50
CA PHE A 15 -12.33 -10.36 12.59
C PHE A 15 -11.16 -9.49 12.10
N SER A 16 -10.30 -9.03 13.01
CA SER A 16 -9.15 -8.19 12.69
C SER A 16 -8.19 -8.88 11.71
N THR A 17 -7.93 -10.17 11.93
CA THR A 17 -7.07 -10.96 11.05
C THR A 17 -7.71 -11.16 9.68
N ALA A 18 -9.00 -11.53 9.64
CA ALA A 18 -9.73 -11.77 8.40
C ALA A 18 -9.82 -10.51 7.55
N ILE A 19 -10.21 -9.36 8.13
CA ILE A 19 -10.37 -8.11 7.38
C ILE A 19 -9.03 -7.62 6.83
N VAL A 20 -7.95 -7.73 7.61
CA VAL A 20 -6.61 -7.34 7.17
C VAL A 20 -6.09 -8.26 6.06
N ALA A 21 -6.32 -9.57 6.15
CA ALA A 21 -5.93 -10.53 5.13
C ALA A 21 -6.64 -10.27 3.79
N VAL A 22 -7.97 -10.06 3.83
CA VAL A 22 -8.76 -9.78 2.61
C VAL A 22 -8.42 -8.40 2.05
N ALA A 23 -8.23 -7.38 2.91
CA ALA A 23 -7.80 -6.06 2.49
C ALA A 23 -6.40 -6.09 1.84
N GLY A 24 -5.50 -6.97 2.31
CA GLY A 24 -4.21 -7.21 1.67
C GLY A 24 -4.35 -7.68 0.22
N GLY A 25 -5.36 -8.49 -0.09
CA GLY A 25 -5.70 -8.92 -1.45
C GLY A 25 -6.07 -7.76 -2.39
N LEU A 26 -6.62 -6.65 -1.87
CA LEU A 26 -6.88 -5.46 -2.68
C LEU A 26 -5.61 -4.83 -3.24
N GLY A 27 -4.50 -4.90 -2.51
CA GLY A 27 -3.19 -4.42 -2.97
C GLY A 27 -2.65 -5.15 -4.20
N VAL A 28 -3.19 -6.33 -4.50
CA VAL A 28 -2.86 -7.10 -5.71
C VAL A 28 -3.65 -6.58 -6.93
N ILE A 29 -4.84 -6.02 -6.71
CA ILE A 29 -5.77 -5.60 -7.77
C ILE A 29 -5.67 -4.09 -8.03
N ILE A 30 -5.54 -3.28 -6.97
CA ILE A 30 -5.45 -1.82 -7.10
C ILE A 30 -4.04 -1.41 -7.54
N PRO A 31 -3.89 -0.61 -8.61
CA PRO A 31 -2.59 -0.16 -9.08
C PRO A 31 -1.80 0.69 -8.05
N PRO A 32 -0.46 0.60 -8.07
CA PRO A 32 0.39 -0.25 -8.92
C PRO A 32 0.44 -1.70 -8.44
N SER A 33 0.27 -2.66 -9.37
CA SER A 33 0.15 -4.10 -9.08
C SER A 33 1.24 -4.90 -9.78
N ILE A 34 2.06 -5.61 -9.03
CA ILE A 34 3.12 -6.48 -9.57
C ILE A 34 2.54 -7.59 -10.46
N PRO A 35 1.48 -8.33 -10.06
CA PRO A 35 0.88 -9.34 -10.94
C PRO A 35 0.40 -8.80 -12.29
N PHE A 36 -0.15 -7.60 -12.33
CA PHE A 36 -0.56 -6.99 -13.60
C PHE A 36 0.64 -6.61 -14.48
N ILE A 37 1.74 -6.17 -13.89
CA ILE A 37 2.98 -5.91 -14.63
C ILE A 37 3.51 -7.22 -15.21
N MET A 38 3.60 -8.28 -14.41
CA MET A 38 4.08 -9.60 -14.85
C MET A 38 3.18 -10.18 -15.96
N TYR A 39 1.86 -10.09 -15.80
CA TYR A 39 0.92 -10.53 -16.82
C TYR A 39 1.08 -9.72 -18.12
N GLY A 40 1.21 -8.40 -18.02
CA GLY A 40 1.43 -7.53 -19.20
C GLY A 40 2.70 -7.87 -19.93
N MET A 41 3.80 -8.15 -19.21
CA MET A 41 5.07 -8.57 -19.81
C MET A 41 4.98 -9.94 -20.50
N ALA A 42 4.27 -10.90 -19.91
CA ALA A 42 4.12 -12.24 -20.47
C ALA A 42 3.15 -12.29 -21.64
N SER A 43 2.05 -11.53 -21.59
CA SER A 43 0.98 -11.55 -22.61
C SER A 43 1.15 -10.51 -23.72
N GLY A 44 2.05 -9.52 -23.55
CA GLY A 44 2.15 -8.36 -24.42
C GLY A 44 1.02 -7.33 -24.26
N ALA A 45 0.15 -7.50 -23.24
CA ALA A 45 -0.93 -6.56 -22.96
C ALA A 45 -0.39 -5.26 -22.35
N SER A 46 -1.05 -4.14 -22.64
CA SER A 46 -0.69 -2.85 -22.06
C SER A 46 -0.89 -2.83 -20.52
N VAL A 47 0.19 -2.61 -19.77
CA VAL A 47 0.15 -2.54 -18.32
C VAL A 47 -0.75 -1.40 -17.82
N SER A 48 -0.77 -0.25 -18.50
CA SER A 48 -1.67 0.85 -18.16
C SER A 48 -3.14 0.49 -18.35
N SER A 49 -3.48 -0.28 -19.40
CA SER A 49 -4.84 -0.78 -19.61
C SER A 49 -5.25 -1.80 -18.54
N LEU A 50 -4.32 -2.69 -18.14
CA LEU A 50 -4.56 -3.64 -17.05
C LEU A 50 -4.79 -2.92 -15.71
N PHE A 51 -4.03 -1.88 -15.44
CA PHE A 51 -4.20 -1.06 -14.25
C PHE A 51 -5.57 -0.38 -14.22
N LEU A 52 -6.01 0.21 -15.33
CA LEU A 52 -7.34 0.81 -15.45
C LEU A 52 -8.45 -0.23 -15.25
N ALA A 53 -8.29 -1.41 -15.83
CA ALA A 53 -9.26 -2.51 -15.66
C ALA A 53 -9.36 -2.98 -14.21
N GLY A 54 -8.28 -2.91 -13.42
CA GLY A 54 -8.26 -3.29 -12.01
C GLY A 54 -8.94 -2.30 -11.07
N VAL A 55 -9.08 -1.02 -11.46
CA VAL A 55 -9.65 0.03 -10.59
C VAL A 55 -11.10 -0.27 -10.24
N ILE A 56 -11.93 -0.62 -11.21
CA ILE A 56 -13.37 -0.86 -10.99
C ILE A 56 -13.61 -2.04 -10.05
N PRO A 57 -13.07 -3.25 -10.31
CA PRO A 57 -13.25 -4.38 -9.40
C PRO A 57 -12.59 -4.13 -8.03
N GLY A 58 -11.44 -3.46 -7.99
CA GLY A 58 -10.80 -3.08 -6.74
C GLY A 58 -11.66 -2.18 -5.87
N LEU A 59 -12.26 -1.13 -6.46
CA LEU A 59 -13.20 -0.24 -5.75
C LEU A 59 -14.46 -0.99 -5.31
N MET A 60 -15.00 -1.88 -6.13
CA MET A 60 -16.17 -2.67 -5.78
C MET A 60 -15.90 -3.58 -4.59
N ILE A 61 -14.78 -4.30 -4.58
CA ILE A 61 -14.38 -5.15 -3.45
C ILE A 61 -14.12 -4.30 -2.21
N GLY A 62 -13.43 -3.17 -2.35
CA GLY A 62 -13.20 -2.24 -1.23
C GLY A 62 -14.49 -1.72 -0.62
N LEU A 63 -15.49 -1.38 -1.45
CA LEU A 63 -16.81 -0.96 -0.98
C LEU A 63 -17.53 -2.09 -0.22
N LEU A 64 -17.51 -3.31 -0.76
CA LEU A 64 -18.11 -4.47 -0.10
C LEU A 64 -17.45 -4.77 1.26
N LEU A 65 -16.11 -4.66 1.33
CA LEU A 65 -15.38 -4.81 2.60
C LEU A 65 -15.74 -3.72 3.60
N MET A 66 -15.87 -2.47 3.17
CA MET A 66 -16.32 -1.37 4.03
C MET A 66 -17.74 -1.61 4.55
N LEU A 67 -18.66 -2.03 3.69
CA LEU A 67 -20.04 -2.35 4.10
C LEU A 67 -20.07 -3.53 5.09
N TYR A 68 -19.27 -4.56 4.84
CA TYR A 68 -19.15 -5.69 5.76
C TYR A 68 -18.57 -5.26 7.12
N ALA A 69 -17.51 -4.45 7.12
CA ALA A 69 -16.93 -3.93 8.35
C ALA A 69 -17.94 -3.11 9.17
N ILE A 70 -18.68 -2.22 8.51
CA ILE A 70 -19.74 -1.43 9.16
C ILE A 70 -20.83 -2.34 9.73
N TYR A 71 -21.27 -3.35 8.97
CA TYR A 71 -22.26 -4.32 9.45
C TYR A 71 -21.76 -5.08 10.68
N HIS A 72 -20.52 -5.57 10.63
CA HIS A 72 -19.90 -6.31 11.73
C HIS A 72 -19.78 -5.44 12.99
N CYS A 73 -19.27 -4.23 12.88
CA CYS A 73 -19.12 -3.29 13.99
C CYS A 73 -20.48 -2.94 14.64
N ARG A 74 -21.52 -2.77 13.82
CA ARG A 74 -22.88 -2.51 14.34
C ARG A 74 -23.51 -3.71 15.05
N ARG A 75 -23.19 -4.92 14.61
CA ARG A 75 -23.82 -6.14 15.15
C ARG A 75 -23.12 -6.67 16.40
N TYR A 76 -21.79 -6.64 16.41
CA TYR A 76 -21.00 -7.23 17.51
C TYR A 76 -20.51 -6.18 18.52
N GLY A 77 -20.74 -4.91 18.22
CA GLY A 77 -20.29 -3.80 19.04
C GLY A 77 -18.81 -3.49 18.84
N GLU A 78 -18.45 -2.33 19.28
CA GLU A 78 -17.08 -1.81 19.30
C GLU A 78 -16.88 -1.04 20.60
N ASP A 79 -15.65 -1.03 21.11
CA ASP A 79 -15.30 -0.27 22.31
C ASP A 79 -15.22 1.22 21.96
N ARG A 80 -16.40 1.87 22.00
CA ARG A 80 -16.53 3.29 21.62
C ARG A 80 -15.66 4.22 22.46
N GLU A 81 -15.41 3.88 23.72
CA GLU A 81 -14.58 4.71 24.59
C GLU A 81 -13.14 4.74 24.12
N LYS A 82 -12.57 3.58 23.76
CA LYS A 82 -11.21 3.49 23.22
C LYS A 82 -11.08 4.18 21.86
N ILE A 83 -12.07 3.98 20.99
CA ILE A 83 -12.11 4.61 19.68
C ILE A 83 -12.20 6.13 19.80
N HIS A 84 -13.08 6.64 20.68
CA HIS A 84 -13.19 8.07 20.92
C HIS A 84 -11.92 8.67 21.51
N ALA A 85 -11.26 7.99 22.43
CA ALA A 85 -9.98 8.43 22.99
C ALA A 85 -8.89 8.57 21.90
N GLU A 86 -8.79 7.58 21.01
CA GLU A 86 -7.82 7.58 19.90
C GLU A 86 -8.15 8.67 18.86
N ILE A 87 -9.42 8.83 18.51
CA ILE A 87 -9.88 9.91 17.62
C ILE A 87 -9.58 11.29 18.23
N HIS A 88 -9.73 11.45 19.54
CA HIS A 88 -9.42 12.71 20.22
C HIS A 88 -7.92 13.03 20.12
N LEU A 89 -7.06 12.04 20.35
CA LEU A 89 -5.60 12.17 20.20
C LEU A 89 -5.19 12.52 18.76
N LEU A 90 -5.83 11.89 17.77
CA LEU A 90 -5.60 12.21 16.35
C LEU A 90 -6.10 13.62 15.99
N ARG A 91 -7.21 14.06 16.56
CA ARG A 91 -7.78 15.38 16.35
C ARG A 91 -6.94 16.48 16.99
N GLU A 92 -6.35 16.21 18.17
CA GLU A 92 -5.40 17.13 18.83
C GLU A 92 -4.11 17.31 18.02
N LYS A 93 -3.61 16.23 17.38
CA LYS A 93 -2.46 16.32 16.44
C LYS A 93 -2.75 17.16 15.21
N GLY A 94 -4.03 17.45 14.92
CA GLY A 94 -4.47 18.22 13.76
C GLY A 94 -4.39 17.43 12.47
N LEU A 95 -5.54 17.06 11.92
CA LEU A 95 -5.64 16.30 10.66
C LEU A 95 -4.86 16.97 9.52
N PHE A 96 -4.87 18.30 9.50
CA PHE A 96 -4.14 19.10 8.51
C PHE A 96 -2.61 18.97 8.66
N ARG A 97 -2.13 18.86 9.89
CA ARG A 97 -0.71 18.65 10.17
C ARG A 97 -0.24 17.27 9.70
N VAL A 98 -1.02 16.22 10.01
CA VAL A 98 -0.74 14.86 9.56
C VAL A 98 -0.76 14.76 8.04
N LEU A 99 -1.75 15.37 7.37
CA LEU A 99 -1.82 15.42 5.90
C LEU A 99 -0.62 16.15 5.30
N ARG A 100 -0.21 17.26 5.88
CA ARG A 100 0.97 18.01 5.41
C ARG A 100 2.26 17.23 5.61
N GLU A 101 2.40 16.56 6.74
CA GLU A 101 3.56 15.71 7.04
C GLU A 101 3.63 14.48 6.12
N SER A 102 2.48 13.93 5.71
CA SER A 102 2.40 12.76 4.83
C SER A 102 2.32 13.11 3.35
N PHE A 103 2.18 14.39 2.99
CA PHE A 103 1.92 14.82 1.62
C PHE A 103 2.96 14.31 0.62
N PHE A 104 4.22 14.44 0.95
CA PHE A 104 5.31 13.98 0.07
C PHE A 104 5.35 12.45 -0.05
N ALA A 105 4.99 11.73 0.99
CA ALA A 105 4.90 10.27 0.91
C ALA A 105 3.73 9.82 0.01
N LEU A 106 2.58 10.50 0.12
CA LEU A 106 1.40 10.24 -0.72
C LEU A 106 1.60 10.60 -2.20
N LEU A 107 2.57 11.46 -2.49
CA LEU A 107 2.89 11.82 -3.87
C LEU A 107 3.61 10.69 -4.64
N SER A 108 4.26 9.74 -3.94
CA SER A 108 4.97 8.63 -4.59
C SER A 108 4.07 7.76 -5.48
N PRO A 109 2.91 7.23 -5.01
CA PRO A 109 1.98 6.51 -5.89
C PRO A 109 1.47 7.36 -7.06
N VAL A 110 1.25 8.66 -6.84
CA VAL A 110 0.79 9.58 -7.89
C VAL A 110 1.85 9.75 -8.98
N ILE A 111 3.13 9.83 -8.61
CA ILE A 111 4.25 9.90 -9.55
C ILE A 111 4.30 8.62 -10.39
N ILE A 112 4.25 7.44 -9.75
CA ILE A 112 4.31 6.16 -10.47
C ILE A 112 3.18 6.06 -11.48
N LEU A 113 1.95 6.25 -11.05
CA LEU A 113 0.76 6.13 -11.90
C LEU A 113 0.74 7.23 -12.97
N GLY A 114 1.13 8.45 -12.61
CA GLY A 114 1.25 9.57 -13.55
C GLY A 114 2.23 9.29 -14.68
N CYS A 115 3.43 8.76 -14.37
CA CYS A 115 4.42 8.39 -15.37
C CYS A 115 3.93 7.27 -16.29
N ILE A 116 3.25 6.25 -15.74
CA ILE A 116 2.75 5.10 -16.51
C ILE A 116 1.57 5.51 -17.40
N TYR A 117 0.58 6.26 -16.86
CA TYR A 117 -0.61 6.65 -17.63
C TYR A 117 -0.34 7.72 -18.67
N SER A 118 0.63 8.59 -18.44
CA SER A 118 1.07 9.56 -19.44
C SER A 118 1.89 8.94 -20.57
N GLY A 119 2.34 7.68 -20.40
CA GLY A 119 3.20 7.01 -21.38
C GLY A 119 4.65 7.54 -21.40
N ILE A 120 5.03 8.38 -20.44
CA ILE A 120 6.40 8.96 -20.35
C ILE A 120 7.41 7.89 -19.92
N ALA A 121 6.98 6.96 -19.06
CA ALA A 121 7.84 5.91 -18.52
C ALA A 121 7.14 4.55 -18.51
N SER A 122 7.93 3.51 -18.75
CA SER A 122 7.52 2.14 -18.50
C SER A 122 7.32 1.88 -17.00
N PRO A 123 6.62 0.83 -16.58
CA PRO A 123 6.44 0.51 -15.16
C PRO A 123 7.77 0.36 -14.40
N THR A 124 8.79 -0.20 -15.04
CA THR A 124 10.13 -0.36 -14.44
C THR A 124 10.85 0.97 -14.28
N GLU A 125 10.77 1.85 -15.27
CA GLU A 125 11.34 3.20 -15.19
C GLU A 125 10.61 4.05 -14.14
N ALA A 126 9.29 3.98 -14.08
CA ALA A 126 8.48 4.66 -13.06
C ALA A 126 8.84 4.19 -11.64
N ALA A 127 9.12 2.89 -11.46
CA ALA A 127 9.60 2.35 -10.19
C ALA A 127 10.98 2.94 -9.81
N VAL A 128 11.92 3.03 -10.76
CA VAL A 128 13.23 3.65 -10.52
C VAL A 128 13.07 5.13 -10.13
N ILE A 129 12.26 5.88 -10.85
CA ILE A 129 11.95 7.30 -10.52
C ILE A 129 11.40 7.40 -9.10
N SER A 130 10.50 6.51 -8.72
CA SER A 130 9.88 6.51 -7.40
C SER A 130 10.89 6.20 -6.29
N VAL A 131 11.86 5.31 -6.52
CA VAL A 131 12.95 5.02 -5.57
C VAL A 131 13.80 6.27 -5.34
N PHE A 132 14.23 6.95 -6.41
CA PHE A 132 14.98 8.22 -6.27
C PHE A 132 14.17 9.30 -5.57
N TYR A 133 12.89 9.41 -5.89
CA TYR A 133 11.99 10.33 -5.21
C TYR A 133 11.88 10.01 -3.71
N ALA A 134 11.66 8.75 -3.34
CA ALA A 134 11.55 8.32 -1.95
C ALA A 134 12.86 8.57 -1.17
N LEU A 135 14.01 8.28 -1.78
CA LEU A 135 15.33 8.60 -1.19
C LEU A 135 15.50 10.11 -0.98
N PHE A 136 15.15 10.92 -1.98
CA PHE A 136 15.22 12.37 -1.87
C PHE A 136 14.35 12.90 -0.73
N VAL A 137 13.09 12.48 -0.66
CA VAL A 137 12.16 12.88 0.38
C VAL A 137 12.64 12.45 1.77
N SER A 138 13.11 11.21 1.92
CA SER A 138 13.58 10.67 3.20
C SER A 138 14.86 11.31 3.70
N LEU A 139 15.79 11.65 2.80
CA LEU A 139 17.08 12.25 3.16
C LEU A 139 16.98 13.76 3.41
N PHE A 140 16.27 14.49 2.53
CA PHE A 140 16.31 15.95 2.53
C PHE A 140 15.08 16.59 3.19
N LEU A 141 13.87 16.08 2.94
CA LEU A 141 12.64 16.67 3.46
C LEU A 141 12.32 16.17 4.87
N TYR A 142 12.22 14.85 5.03
CA TYR A 142 11.88 14.25 6.32
C TYR A 142 13.09 14.05 7.23
N ARG A 143 14.27 13.94 6.65
CA ARG A 143 15.54 13.69 7.37
C ARG A 143 15.45 12.48 8.33
N THR A 144 14.66 11.50 7.96
CA THR A 144 14.46 10.25 8.72
C THR A 144 15.58 9.25 8.47
N MET A 145 16.31 9.41 7.35
CA MET A 145 17.41 8.53 6.93
C MET A 145 18.71 9.32 6.79
N LYS A 146 19.81 8.62 7.01
CA LYS A 146 21.18 9.09 6.71
C LYS A 146 21.72 8.35 5.50
N PHE A 147 22.69 8.93 4.80
CA PHE A 147 23.34 8.26 3.66
C PHE A 147 23.94 6.88 4.02
N ARG A 148 24.33 6.71 5.29
CA ARG A 148 24.87 5.44 5.81
C ARG A 148 23.81 4.33 5.86
N ASP A 149 22.53 4.67 5.90
CA ASP A 149 21.43 3.72 6.02
C ASP A 149 20.99 3.16 4.64
N ILE A 150 21.46 3.78 3.56
CA ILE A 150 21.10 3.37 2.18
C ILE A 150 21.56 1.95 1.85
N PRO A 151 22.85 1.56 2.04
CA PRO A 151 23.29 0.21 1.69
C PRO A 151 22.55 -0.91 2.42
N PRO A 152 22.33 -0.87 3.75
CA PRO A 152 21.58 -1.92 4.44
C PRO A 152 20.13 -2.04 3.94
N ILE A 153 19.47 -0.93 3.57
CA ILE A 153 18.10 -0.96 3.04
C ILE A 153 18.06 -1.68 1.68
N PHE A 154 19.02 -1.41 0.80
CA PHE A 154 19.12 -2.13 -0.48
C PHE A 154 19.39 -3.63 -0.28
N VAL A 155 20.26 -3.99 0.65
CA VAL A 155 20.52 -5.41 0.97
C VAL A 155 19.26 -6.09 1.52
N GLU A 156 18.49 -5.43 2.38
CA GLU A 156 17.26 -5.96 2.92
C GLU A 156 16.18 -6.10 1.84
N ALA A 157 16.04 -5.11 0.96
CA ALA A 157 15.15 -5.18 -0.19
C ALA A 157 15.48 -6.36 -1.10
N ILE A 158 16.76 -6.59 -1.42
CA ILE A 158 17.21 -7.74 -2.22
C ILE A 158 16.87 -9.05 -1.51
N ARG A 159 17.16 -9.17 -0.22
CA ARG A 159 16.84 -10.38 0.56
C ARG A 159 15.34 -10.70 0.57
N THR A 160 14.50 -9.68 0.66
CA THR A 160 13.05 -9.84 0.64
C THR A 160 12.52 -10.22 -0.74
N PHE A 161 13.12 -9.70 -1.80
CA PHE A 161 12.67 -9.93 -3.16
C PHE A 161 13.21 -11.23 -3.78
N THR A 162 14.39 -11.67 -3.38
CA THR A 162 15.05 -12.88 -3.92
C THR A 162 14.19 -14.14 -3.84
N PRO A 163 13.52 -14.47 -2.72
CA PRO A 163 12.65 -15.65 -2.66
C PRO A 163 11.47 -15.59 -3.63
N ILE A 164 10.94 -14.38 -3.86
CA ILE A 164 9.82 -14.17 -4.79
C ILE A 164 10.28 -14.45 -6.23
N LEU A 165 11.46 -13.95 -6.62
CA LEU A 165 12.02 -14.21 -7.93
C LEU A 165 12.33 -15.69 -8.15
N LEU A 166 12.91 -16.36 -7.16
CA LEU A 166 13.22 -17.80 -7.24
C LEU A 166 11.94 -18.63 -7.38
N SER A 167 10.88 -18.28 -6.65
CA SER A 167 9.58 -18.92 -6.78
C SER A 167 8.99 -18.75 -8.18
N LEU A 168 9.09 -17.57 -8.77
CA LEU A 168 8.61 -17.29 -10.12
C LEU A 168 9.38 -18.09 -11.18
N ILE A 169 10.70 -18.19 -11.05
CA ILE A 169 11.53 -18.99 -11.97
C ILE A 169 11.16 -20.47 -11.88
N HIS A 170 10.95 -20.98 -10.67
CA HIS A 170 10.59 -22.40 -10.48
C HIS A 170 9.18 -22.77 -11.01
N ILE A 171 8.27 -21.81 -11.06
CA ILE A 171 6.92 -22.02 -11.63
C ILE A 171 6.94 -21.97 -13.17
N SER A 172 7.94 -21.31 -13.76
CA SER A 172 8.05 -21.15 -15.21
C SER A 172 8.80 -22.30 -15.92
N GLU A 173 9.42 -23.22 -15.16
CA GLU A 173 10.02 -24.48 -15.65
C GLU A 173 8.98 -25.62 -15.58
#